data_c552aff7b80f5260a8618244e6b65d23
#
_entry.id   c552aff7b80f5260a8618244e6b65d23
#
_cell.length_a   1.000
_cell.length_b   1.000
_cell.length_c   1.000
_cell.angle_alpha   90.00
_cell.angle_beta   90.00
_cell.angle_gamma   90.00
#
_symmetry.space_group_name_H-M   'P 1'
#
loop_
_entity.id
_entity.type
_entity.pdbx_description
1 polymer ?
#
loop_
_entity_poly.entity_id
_entity_poly.type
_entity_poly.pdbx_seq_one_letter_code
_entity_poly.pdbx_strand_id
1 'polypeptide(L)'
;MHLQFLHLDTFFTLVDKNKALTVPYVLEARYAETDPILGLLDRVEEDSRAMQGADPARHKNSDSRIAAAQQAIREIGWVTRYEAGTGRATALQEKLVDVLRKRNYTIIPVGGEKGSLSTEEYLLERVLFELNFQAGNVVALRPGVVVAYAENVHTIAALRMAGVEVLPFEGSYLAMWHGDRIV
;
A
#
# COMPACT_ATOMS: atom_id res chain seq x y z
N MET A 1 6.18 4.83 -13.31
CA MET A 1 6.00 4.00 -12.11
C MET A 1 4.71 3.24 -12.26
N HIS A 2 4.73 1.92 -12.46
CA HIS A 2 3.51 1.12 -12.47
C HIS A 2 3.21 0.74 -11.02
N LEU A 3 2.29 1.43 -10.40
CA LEU A 3 1.63 0.92 -9.19
C LEU A 3 0.81 -0.29 -9.62
N GLN A 4 1.41 -1.46 -9.58
CA GLN A 4 0.72 -2.72 -9.81
C GLN A 4 -0.06 -3.10 -8.56
N PHE A 5 -1.16 -2.42 -8.32
CA PHE A 5 -2.12 -2.76 -7.28
C PHE A 5 -2.98 -3.95 -7.73
N LEU A 6 -2.34 -5.08 -8.05
CA LEU A 6 -3.02 -6.22 -8.64
C LEU A 6 -3.49 -7.26 -7.61
N HIS A 7 -2.93 -7.24 -6.39
CA HIS A 7 -3.20 -8.26 -5.39
C HIS A 7 -3.43 -7.65 -4.00
N LEU A 8 -4.33 -8.22 -3.23
CA LEU A 8 -4.64 -7.76 -1.87
C LEU A 8 -3.43 -7.85 -0.94
N ASP A 9 -2.57 -8.85 -1.11
CA ASP A 9 -1.34 -9.06 -0.36
C ASP A 9 -0.27 -7.97 -0.56
N THR A 10 -0.39 -7.16 -1.61
CA THR A 10 0.45 -5.96 -1.77
C THR A 10 0.18 -4.90 -0.70
N PHE A 11 -1.03 -4.83 -0.16
CA PHE A 11 -1.43 -3.79 0.79
C PHE A 11 -1.86 -4.31 2.15
N PHE A 12 -2.10 -5.61 2.28
CA PHE A 12 -2.75 -6.17 3.43
C PHE A 12 -2.33 -7.60 3.68
N THR A 13 -1.83 -7.87 4.88
CA THR A 13 -1.54 -9.23 5.37
C THR A 13 -1.92 -9.34 6.85
N LEU A 14 -2.63 -10.40 7.21
CA LEU A 14 -2.84 -10.75 8.62
C LEU A 14 -1.55 -11.35 9.19
N VAL A 15 -0.96 -10.68 10.16
CA VAL A 15 0.33 -11.09 10.76
C VAL A 15 0.17 -11.75 12.13
N ASP A 16 -1.00 -11.58 12.75
CA ASP A 16 -1.36 -12.22 14.01
C ASP A 16 -2.89 -12.35 14.08
N LYS A 17 -3.42 -13.01 15.13
CA LYS A 17 -4.87 -13.24 15.35
C LYS A 17 -5.69 -11.94 15.26
N ASN A 18 -5.12 -10.82 15.69
CA ASN A 18 -5.76 -9.51 15.72
C ASN A 18 -4.84 -8.38 15.26
N LYS A 19 -3.83 -8.66 14.44
CA LYS A 19 -2.92 -7.66 13.89
C LYS A 19 -2.87 -7.77 12.39
N ALA A 20 -2.98 -6.65 11.72
CA ALA A 20 -2.93 -6.52 10.27
C ALA A 20 -1.85 -5.53 9.85
N LEU A 21 -0.93 -5.99 9.01
CA LEU A 21 -0.02 -5.11 8.25
C LEU A 21 -0.80 -4.57 7.06
N THR A 22 -0.75 -3.26 6.84
CA THR A 22 -1.52 -2.65 5.76
C THR A 22 -0.99 -1.27 5.35
N VAL A 23 -1.47 -0.78 4.22
CA VAL A 23 -1.28 0.60 3.75
C VAL A 23 -2.54 1.41 4.08
N PRO A 24 -2.62 2.12 5.22
CA PRO A 24 -3.84 2.79 5.66
C PRO A 24 -4.35 3.82 4.65
N TYR A 25 -3.45 4.51 3.95
CA TYR A 25 -3.79 5.59 3.01
C TYR A 25 -4.75 5.19 1.90
N VAL A 26 -4.71 3.94 1.44
CA VAL A 26 -5.62 3.44 0.40
C VAL A 26 -6.81 2.68 0.97
N LEU A 27 -6.72 2.19 2.21
CA LEU A 27 -7.68 1.26 2.80
C LEU A 27 -8.50 1.84 3.96
N GLU A 28 -8.35 3.13 4.25
CA GLU A 28 -9.04 3.83 5.35
C GLU A 28 -9.85 5.02 4.82
N ALA A 29 -11.13 5.14 5.26
CA ALA A 29 -12.07 6.14 4.73
C ALA A 29 -11.64 7.60 4.98
N ARG A 30 -10.97 7.89 6.10
CA ARG A 30 -10.50 9.26 6.40
C ARG A 30 -9.56 9.85 5.36
N TYR A 31 -8.93 9.02 4.53
CA TYR A 31 -8.05 9.46 3.45
C TYR A 31 -8.73 9.53 2.08
N ALA A 32 -10.01 9.14 1.98
CA ALA A 32 -10.72 9.08 0.70
C ALA A 32 -10.94 10.46 0.04
N GLU A 33 -11.08 11.52 0.86
CA GLU A 33 -11.32 12.89 0.37
C GLU A 33 -10.07 13.76 0.35
N THR A 34 -9.11 13.48 1.25
CA THR A 34 -7.87 14.27 1.44
C THR A 34 -6.65 13.38 1.24
N ASP A 35 -6.73 12.41 0.35
CA ASP A 35 -5.71 11.37 0.18
C ASP A 35 -4.37 12.02 -0.22
N PRO A 36 -3.34 11.89 0.63
CA PRO A 36 -2.02 12.43 0.33
C PRO A 36 -1.40 11.84 -0.94
N ILE A 37 -1.79 10.61 -1.31
CA ILE A 37 -1.34 9.97 -2.56
C ILE A 37 -1.99 10.66 -3.76
N LEU A 38 -3.26 11.05 -3.67
CA LEU A 38 -3.92 11.82 -4.72
C LEU A 38 -3.24 13.19 -4.91
N GLY A 39 -2.96 13.90 -3.82
CA GLY A 39 -2.22 15.17 -3.88
C GLY A 39 -0.80 15.04 -4.43
N LEU A 40 -0.14 13.89 -4.21
CA LEU A 40 1.15 13.59 -4.80
C LEU A 40 1.02 13.33 -6.31
N LEU A 41 -0.01 12.60 -6.75
CA LEU A 41 -0.28 12.35 -8.16
C LEU A 41 -0.61 13.64 -8.91
N ASP A 42 -1.39 14.56 -8.30
CA ASP A 42 -1.70 15.87 -8.88
C ASP A 42 -0.41 16.69 -9.11
N ARG A 43 0.50 16.71 -8.14
CA ARG A 43 1.80 17.41 -8.30
C ARG A 43 2.71 16.76 -9.35
N VAL A 44 2.79 15.44 -9.39
CA VAL A 44 3.55 14.74 -10.44
C VAL A 44 2.99 15.06 -11.83
N GLU A 45 1.68 15.24 -11.93
CA GLU A 45 1.04 15.67 -13.16
C GLU A 45 1.42 17.11 -13.53
N GLU A 46 1.36 18.05 -12.58
CA GLU A 46 1.75 19.46 -12.78
C GLU A 46 3.22 19.59 -13.20
N ASP A 47 4.12 18.88 -12.50
CA ASP A 47 5.55 18.84 -12.82
C ASP A 47 5.81 18.22 -14.19
N SER A 48 5.09 17.16 -14.54
CA SER A 48 5.19 16.52 -15.85
C SER A 48 4.73 17.45 -16.98
N ARG A 49 3.66 18.22 -16.77
CA ARG A 49 3.20 19.24 -17.72
C ARG A 49 4.24 20.35 -17.89
N ALA A 50 4.86 20.79 -16.79
CA ALA A 50 5.89 21.84 -16.82
C ALA A 50 7.15 21.41 -17.59
N MET A 51 7.55 20.13 -17.47
CA MET A 51 8.77 19.60 -18.09
C MET A 51 8.62 19.20 -19.57
N GLN A 52 7.42 18.83 -20.02
CA GLN A 52 7.24 18.18 -21.33
C GLN A 52 7.04 19.15 -22.51
N GLY A 53 6.97 20.47 -22.28
CA GLY A 53 6.68 21.42 -23.38
C GLY A 53 5.36 21.07 -24.10
N ALA A 54 4.93 21.90 -25.02
CA ALA A 54 3.58 21.86 -25.59
C ALA A 54 3.33 20.73 -26.64
N ASP A 55 3.49 19.45 -26.30
CA ASP A 55 2.97 18.35 -27.14
C ASP A 55 1.60 17.86 -26.63
N PRO A 56 0.47 18.29 -27.27
CA PRO A 56 -0.88 17.98 -26.79
C PRO A 56 -1.25 16.50 -26.82
N ALA A 57 -0.59 15.69 -27.66
CA ALA A 57 -0.92 14.28 -27.80
C ALA A 57 -0.35 13.44 -26.63
N ARG A 58 0.79 13.85 -26.07
CA ARG A 58 1.38 13.21 -24.88
C ARG A 58 0.63 13.57 -23.61
N HIS A 59 0.12 14.81 -23.51
CA HIS A 59 -0.68 15.24 -22.36
C HIS A 59 -1.97 14.45 -22.20
N LYS A 60 -2.76 14.25 -23.26
CA LYS A 60 -4.01 13.48 -23.19
C LYS A 60 -3.83 12.05 -22.65
N ASN A 61 -2.73 11.41 -22.98
CA ASN A 61 -2.45 10.05 -22.49
C ASN A 61 -2.00 10.04 -21.02
N SER A 62 -1.26 11.05 -20.58
CA SER A 62 -0.83 11.19 -19.18
C SER A 62 -2.04 11.49 -18.29
N ASP A 63 -2.83 12.50 -18.64
CA ASP A 63 -4.01 12.94 -17.89
C ASP A 63 -5.03 11.81 -17.70
N SER A 64 -5.28 11.01 -18.74
CA SER A 64 -6.21 9.89 -18.65
C SER A 64 -5.70 8.77 -17.73
N ARG A 65 -4.40 8.52 -17.68
CA ARG A 65 -3.79 7.51 -16.81
C ARG A 65 -3.78 7.94 -15.35
N ILE A 66 -3.52 9.22 -15.09
CA ILE A 66 -3.56 9.78 -13.74
C ILE A 66 -4.99 9.81 -13.22
N ALA A 67 -5.95 10.28 -14.01
CA ALA A 67 -7.36 10.24 -13.67
C ALA A 67 -7.86 8.82 -13.36
N ALA A 68 -7.43 7.83 -14.14
CA ALA A 68 -7.74 6.42 -13.89
C ALA A 68 -7.10 5.91 -12.58
N ALA A 69 -5.87 6.31 -12.27
CA ALA A 69 -5.20 5.97 -11.01
C ALA A 69 -5.90 6.60 -9.81
N GLN A 70 -6.27 7.87 -9.90
CA GLN A 70 -7.05 8.58 -8.87
C GLN A 70 -8.40 7.90 -8.63
N GLN A 71 -9.11 7.54 -9.70
CA GLN A 71 -10.38 6.79 -9.61
C GLN A 71 -10.18 5.44 -8.91
N ALA A 72 -9.16 4.68 -9.31
CA ALA A 72 -8.85 3.38 -8.71
C ALA A 72 -8.55 3.50 -7.21
N ILE A 73 -7.79 4.54 -6.77
CA ILE A 73 -7.49 4.78 -5.35
C ILE A 73 -8.77 5.12 -4.57
N ARG A 74 -9.68 5.90 -5.13
CA ARG A 74 -10.98 6.20 -4.48
C ARG A 74 -11.85 4.97 -4.32
N GLU A 75 -11.82 4.08 -5.29
CA GLU A 75 -12.66 2.87 -5.33
C GLU A 75 -12.07 1.70 -4.53
N ILE A 76 -10.76 1.68 -4.29
CA ILE A 76 -10.10 0.58 -3.59
C ILE A 76 -10.47 0.54 -2.10
N GLY A 77 -10.55 -0.67 -1.56
CA GLY A 77 -10.66 -0.92 -0.13
C GLY A 77 -12.08 -0.90 0.44
N TRP A 78 -13.11 -0.63 -0.36
CA TRP A 78 -14.51 -0.76 0.07
C TRP A 78 -14.89 -2.22 0.28
N VAL A 79 -15.57 -2.51 1.38
CA VAL A 79 -15.87 -3.88 1.80
C VAL A 79 -17.32 -4.27 1.49
N THR A 80 -17.46 -5.40 0.82
CA THR A 80 -18.76 -6.08 0.64
C THR A 80 -18.76 -7.38 1.44
N ARG A 81 -19.74 -7.53 2.33
CA ARG A 81 -19.93 -8.76 3.08
C ARG A 81 -20.82 -9.73 2.30
N TYR A 82 -20.36 -10.98 2.21
CA TYR A 82 -21.17 -12.07 1.69
C TYR A 82 -21.59 -13.01 2.83
N GLU A 83 -22.86 -13.31 2.92
CA GLU A 83 -23.39 -14.24 3.91
C GLU A 83 -23.03 -15.68 3.54
N ALA A 84 -22.48 -16.41 4.51
CA ALA A 84 -22.19 -17.84 4.32
C ALA A 84 -23.49 -18.62 4.06
N GLY A 85 -23.45 -19.52 3.09
CA GLY A 85 -24.59 -20.39 2.70
C GLY A 85 -25.59 -19.74 1.73
N THR A 86 -25.88 -18.46 1.82
CA THR A 86 -26.82 -17.77 0.92
C THR A 86 -26.13 -17.04 -0.22
N GLY A 87 -24.85 -16.65 -0.03
CA GLY A 87 -24.13 -15.80 -0.96
C GLY A 87 -24.66 -14.37 -1.06
N ARG A 88 -25.61 -13.98 -0.20
CA ARG A 88 -26.19 -12.64 -0.21
C ARG A 88 -25.13 -11.58 0.05
N ALA A 89 -24.97 -10.65 -0.90
CA ALA A 89 -24.04 -9.54 -0.81
C ALA A 89 -24.64 -8.33 -0.08
N THR A 90 -23.86 -7.70 0.80
CA THR A 90 -24.22 -6.43 1.47
C THR A 90 -23.00 -5.53 1.46
N ALA A 91 -23.10 -4.38 0.77
CA ALA A 91 -22.07 -3.35 0.83
C ALA A 91 -22.06 -2.72 2.24
N LEU A 92 -20.90 -2.71 2.89
CA LEU A 92 -20.78 -2.17 4.25
C LEU A 92 -20.63 -0.65 4.26
N GLN A 93 -20.37 -0.02 3.11
CA GLN A 93 -20.05 1.42 2.99
C GLN A 93 -18.87 1.83 3.90
N GLU A 94 -17.94 0.92 4.13
CA GLU A 94 -16.77 1.08 4.97
C GLU A 94 -15.54 0.53 4.24
N LYS A 95 -14.39 1.17 4.46
CA LYS A 95 -13.12 0.65 3.94
C LYS A 95 -12.53 -0.41 4.88
N LEU A 96 -11.65 -1.25 4.35
CA LEU A 96 -11.12 -2.42 5.05
C LEU A 96 -10.50 -2.10 6.41
N VAL A 97 -9.70 -1.03 6.52
CA VAL A 97 -9.06 -0.64 7.78
C VAL A 97 -10.10 -0.26 8.84
N ASP A 98 -11.16 0.45 8.44
CA ASP A 98 -12.23 0.84 9.37
C ASP A 98 -12.99 -0.39 9.89
N VAL A 99 -13.28 -1.35 9.01
CA VAL A 99 -13.90 -2.63 9.39
C VAL A 99 -13.01 -3.41 10.37
N LEU A 100 -11.70 -3.44 10.13
CA LEU A 100 -10.75 -4.14 11.00
C LEU A 100 -10.65 -3.49 12.38
N ARG A 101 -10.56 -2.16 12.44
CA ARG A 101 -10.53 -1.41 13.72
C ARG A 101 -11.79 -1.65 14.56
N LYS A 102 -12.96 -1.65 13.93
CA LYS A 102 -14.23 -1.99 14.62
C LYS A 102 -14.25 -3.42 15.19
N ARG A 103 -13.41 -4.29 14.67
CA ARG A 103 -13.22 -5.67 15.14
C ARG A 103 -12.00 -5.84 16.05
N ASN A 104 -11.49 -4.73 16.61
CA ASN A 104 -10.34 -4.69 17.52
C ASN A 104 -9.03 -5.22 16.93
N TYR A 105 -8.83 -5.04 15.62
CA TYR A 105 -7.53 -5.30 15.02
C TYR A 105 -6.58 -4.12 15.26
N THR A 106 -5.36 -4.44 15.63
CA THR A 106 -4.24 -3.50 15.61
C THR A 106 -3.76 -3.35 14.17
N ILE A 107 -3.72 -2.12 13.69
CA ILE A 107 -3.26 -1.78 12.35
C ILE A 107 -1.78 -1.40 12.42
N ILE A 108 -0.96 -2.13 11.68
CA ILE A 108 0.49 -1.88 11.57
C ILE A 108 0.73 -1.26 10.19
N PRO A 109 1.20 -0.01 10.11
CA PRO A 109 1.38 0.65 8.83
C PRO A 109 2.65 0.17 8.11
N VAL A 110 2.53 -0.09 6.81
CA VAL A 110 3.68 -0.22 5.92
C VAL A 110 4.45 1.10 5.92
N GLY A 111 5.79 1.03 5.95
CA GLY A 111 6.66 2.20 6.11
C GLY A 111 6.77 2.69 7.56
N GLY A 112 6.14 2.00 8.52
CA GLY A 112 6.18 2.34 9.95
C GLY A 112 5.38 3.60 10.29
N GLU A 113 5.65 4.18 11.45
CA GLU A 113 5.00 5.41 11.90
C GLU A 113 5.61 6.64 11.21
N LYS A 114 4.76 7.62 10.88
CA LYS A 114 5.18 8.86 10.20
C LYS A 114 6.22 9.66 11.01
N GLY A 115 6.08 9.69 12.34
CA GLY A 115 6.93 10.49 13.22
C GLY A 115 6.85 12.00 12.89
N SER A 116 8.00 12.65 12.82
CA SER A 116 8.12 14.09 12.53
C SER A 116 8.18 14.44 11.04
N LEU A 117 8.19 13.45 10.14
CA LEU A 117 8.21 13.69 8.69
C LEU A 117 6.95 14.43 8.24
N SER A 118 7.05 15.23 7.20
CA SER A 118 5.87 15.68 6.47
C SER A 118 5.14 14.49 5.87
N THR A 119 3.89 14.66 5.48
CA THR A 119 3.13 13.56 4.87
C THR A 119 3.76 13.12 3.55
N GLU A 120 4.27 14.06 2.77
CA GLU A 120 4.91 13.80 1.49
C GLU A 120 6.23 13.03 1.64
N GLU A 121 7.13 13.51 2.51
CA GLU A 121 8.38 12.80 2.83
C GLU A 121 8.12 11.38 3.31
N TYR A 122 7.17 11.21 4.23
CA TYR A 122 6.80 9.89 4.73
C TYR A 122 6.29 8.96 3.64
N LEU A 123 5.42 9.46 2.74
CA LEU A 123 4.91 8.66 1.64
C LEU A 123 6.00 8.28 0.64
N LEU A 124 6.84 9.24 0.24
CA LEU A 124 7.88 9.01 -0.75
C LEU A 124 9.03 8.14 -0.21
N GLU A 125 9.56 8.51 0.95
CA GLU A 125 10.80 7.93 1.46
C GLU A 125 10.59 6.62 2.21
N ARG A 126 9.36 6.36 2.71
CA ARG A 126 9.07 5.16 3.47
C ARG A 126 8.00 4.29 2.81
N VAL A 127 6.78 4.79 2.68
CA VAL A 127 5.66 3.95 2.24
C VAL A 127 5.85 3.48 0.81
N LEU A 128 6.02 4.39 -0.16
CA LEU A 128 6.17 4.04 -1.57
C LEU A 128 7.50 3.35 -1.85
N PHE A 129 8.57 3.76 -1.13
CA PHE A 129 9.86 3.09 -1.24
C PHE A 129 9.76 1.62 -0.84
N GLU A 130 9.25 1.33 0.36
CA GLU A 130 9.15 -0.05 0.86
C GLU A 130 8.07 -0.86 0.12
N LEU A 131 7.01 -0.24 -0.41
CA LEU A 131 6.05 -0.93 -1.29
C LEU A 131 6.72 -1.46 -2.56
N ASN A 132 7.73 -0.79 -3.10
CA ASN A 132 8.50 -1.32 -4.22
C ASN A 132 9.28 -2.59 -3.84
N PHE A 133 9.60 -2.78 -2.56
CA PHE A 133 10.20 -3.99 -1.99
C PHE A 133 9.15 -4.92 -1.35
N GLN A 134 7.90 -4.84 -1.81
CA GLN A 134 6.83 -5.75 -1.40
C GLN A 134 6.56 -5.74 0.13
N ALA A 135 6.65 -4.58 0.78
CA ALA A 135 6.53 -4.47 2.23
C ALA A 135 5.20 -4.97 2.81
N GLY A 136 4.12 -4.88 2.03
CA GLY A 136 2.81 -5.44 2.42
C GLY A 136 2.73 -6.96 2.29
N ASN A 137 3.59 -7.56 1.47
CA ASN A 137 3.58 -8.98 1.14
C ASN A 137 4.57 -9.75 2.02
N VAL A 138 4.21 -9.94 3.28
CA VAL A 138 4.97 -10.76 4.22
C VAL A 138 4.36 -12.17 4.32
N VAL A 139 5.19 -13.17 4.56
CA VAL A 139 4.74 -14.56 4.74
C VAL A 139 4.54 -14.86 6.22
N ALA A 140 3.29 -15.02 6.64
CA ALA A 140 2.98 -15.43 7.99
C ALA A 140 3.22 -16.95 8.15
N LEU A 141 4.21 -17.33 8.96
CA LEU A 141 4.51 -18.73 9.26
C LEU A 141 3.57 -19.31 10.31
N ARG A 142 3.19 -18.48 11.27
CA ARG A 142 2.20 -18.72 12.32
C ARG A 142 1.75 -17.37 12.89
N PRO A 143 0.65 -17.30 13.67
CA PRO A 143 0.26 -16.05 14.31
C PRO A 143 1.43 -15.42 15.09
N GLY A 144 1.73 -14.17 14.80
CA GLY A 144 2.79 -13.41 15.43
C GLY A 144 4.21 -13.69 14.93
N VAL A 145 4.41 -14.51 13.89
CA VAL A 145 5.72 -14.77 13.27
C VAL A 145 5.65 -14.68 11.77
N VAL A 146 6.44 -13.78 11.18
CA VAL A 146 6.45 -13.53 9.74
C VAL A 146 7.86 -13.54 9.16
N VAL A 147 7.95 -13.85 7.85
CA VAL A 147 9.12 -13.60 7.01
C VAL A 147 8.86 -12.33 6.20
N ALA A 148 9.81 -11.41 6.18
CA ALA A 148 9.74 -10.16 5.41
C ALA A 148 11.08 -9.90 4.71
N TYR A 149 11.04 -9.20 3.58
CA TYR A 149 12.26 -8.74 2.93
C TYR A 149 13.03 -7.76 3.81
N ALA A 150 14.35 -7.98 3.96
CA ALA A 150 15.22 -7.24 4.88
C ALA A 150 15.29 -5.73 4.58
N GLU A 151 15.05 -5.36 3.33
CA GLU A 151 15.04 -3.97 2.85
C GLU A 151 13.90 -3.13 3.43
N ASN A 152 12.83 -3.76 3.91
CA ASN A 152 11.65 -3.08 4.47
C ASN A 152 11.88 -2.70 5.93
N VAL A 153 12.93 -1.91 6.19
CA VAL A 153 13.43 -1.63 7.54
C VAL A 153 12.42 -0.95 8.46
N HIS A 154 11.63 -0.02 7.94
CA HIS A 154 10.62 0.71 8.71
C HIS A 154 9.39 -0.17 9.01
N THR A 155 8.94 -0.96 8.04
CA THR A 155 7.87 -1.95 8.22
C THR A 155 8.28 -3.03 9.22
N ILE A 156 9.52 -3.56 9.13
CA ILE A 156 10.07 -4.53 10.09
C ILE A 156 10.11 -3.94 11.50
N ALA A 157 10.55 -2.68 11.65
CA ALA A 157 10.54 -2.00 12.94
C ALA A 157 9.12 -1.88 13.51
N ALA A 158 8.14 -1.49 12.69
CA ALA A 158 6.75 -1.38 13.11
C ALA A 158 6.14 -2.74 13.54
N LEU A 159 6.43 -3.81 12.78
CA LEU A 159 6.03 -5.17 13.13
C LEU A 159 6.60 -5.60 14.48
N ARG A 160 7.90 -5.38 14.70
CA ARG A 160 8.55 -5.70 15.98
C ARG A 160 8.00 -4.89 17.15
N MET A 161 7.77 -3.60 16.96
CA MET A 161 7.13 -2.74 17.98
C MET A 161 5.71 -3.22 18.33
N ALA A 162 4.99 -3.77 17.38
CA ALA A 162 3.68 -4.39 17.59
C ALA A 162 3.77 -5.81 18.20
N GLY A 163 4.96 -6.30 18.55
CA GLY A 163 5.17 -7.61 19.15
C GLY A 163 5.05 -8.78 18.16
N VAL A 164 5.36 -8.54 16.88
CA VAL A 164 5.48 -9.58 15.85
C VAL A 164 6.95 -9.95 15.70
N GLU A 165 7.26 -11.25 15.77
CA GLU A 165 8.57 -11.78 15.45
C GLU A 165 8.79 -11.70 13.93
N VAL A 166 9.88 -11.08 13.49
CA VAL A 166 10.20 -10.95 12.07
C VAL A 166 11.51 -11.65 11.76
N LEU A 167 11.46 -12.57 10.82
CA LEU A 167 12.60 -13.24 10.21
C LEU A 167 12.95 -12.49 8.92
N PRO A 168 14.02 -11.67 8.88
CA PRO A 168 14.40 -10.96 7.68
C PRO A 168 14.89 -11.93 6.61
N PHE A 169 14.46 -11.73 5.37
CA PHE A 169 14.91 -12.49 4.21
C PHE A 169 15.70 -11.58 3.27
N GLU A 170 16.96 -11.87 3.10
CA GLU A 170 17.87 -11.16 2.18
C GLU A 170 17.79 -11.80 0.80
N GLY A 171 16.90 -11.36 -0.04
CA GLY A 171 16.68 -12.00 -1.35
C GLY A 171 16.09 -11.11 -2.42
N SER A 172 15.73 -9.90 -2.10
CA SER A 172 15.15 -8.97 -3.07
C SER A 172 16.15 -8.60 -4.18
N TYR A 173 17.45 -8.62 -3.89
CA TYR A 173 18.50 -8.41 -4.91
C TYR A 173 18.53 -9.49 -5.99
N LEU A 174 18.07 -10.71 -5.69
CA LEU A 174 17.98 -11.79 -6.69
C LEU A 174 16.81 -11.59 -7.65
N ALA A 175 15.82 -10.78 -7.29
CA ALA A 175 14.68 -10.45 -8.12
C ALA A 175 14.86 -9.16 -8.94
N MET A 176 15.93 -8.41 -8.74
CA MET A 176 16.25 -7.25 -9.57
C MET A 176 16.80 -7.71 -10.92
N TRP A 177 15.99 -7.55 -11.94
CA TRP A 177 16.36 -7.78 -13.32
C TRP A 177 17.53 -6.87 -13.74
N HIS A 178 18.68 -7.44 -14.01
CA HIS A 178 19.75 -6.79 -14.74
C HIS A 178 19.79 -7.34 -16.17
N GLY A 179 18.97 -6.75 -17.05
CA GLY A 179 18.90 -7.15 -18.45
C GLY A 179 18.37 -8.58 -18.63
N ASP A 180 18.84 -9.32 -19.63
CA ASP A 180 18.34 -10.65 -20.01
C ASP A 180 18.85 -11.82 -19.13
N ARG A 181 19.34 -11.57 -17.93
CA ARG A 181 19.89 -12.60 -17.05
C ARG A 181 19.42 -12.44 -15.61
N ILE A 182 18.87 -13.54 -15.06
CA ILE A 182 18.76 -13.76 -13.62
C ILE A 182 20.19 -14.08 -13.14
N VAL A 183 20.70 -13.30 -12.21
CA VAL A 183 21.99 -13.55 -11.55
C VAL A 183 21.70 -14.05 -10.16
#